data_1dd9c8aa9b54a67b2958d3f4a44c4b79
#
_entry.id   1dd9c8aa9b54a67b2958d3f4a44c4b79
#
_cell.length_a   1.000
_cell.length_b   1.000
_cell.length_c   1.000
_cell.angle_alpha   90.00
_cell.angle_beta   90.00
_cell.angle_gamma   90.00
#
_symmetry.space_group_name_H-M   'P 1'
#
loop_
_entity.id
_entity.type
_entity.pdbx_description
1 polymer ?
#
loop_
_entity_poly.entity_id
_entity_poly.type
_entity_poly.pdbx_seq_one_letter_code
_entity_poly.pdbx_strand_id
1 'polypeptide(L)'
;YSGNSRKTALEQELGAQFRNLDELLAEADFVCLVVPLSEKTKHLISHRELALMKSSAILINIARGPVVDEPALIEALQNNRIRGAGLDVYEKEPLAESPLFQLKNAVTLPHIGSATHETREAMANRALDNLRSALLGERPQDLVNPQVWKG
;
A
#
# COMPACT_ATOMS: atom_id res chain seq x y z
N TYR A 1 -9.85 -8.73 -7.79
CA TYR A 1 -9.00 -8.49 -6.62
C TYR A 1 -8.34 -9.78 -6.14
N SER A 2 -7.21 -9.64 -5.45
CA SER A 2 -6.53 -10.72 -4.76
C SER A 2 -6.35 -10.38 -3.28
N GLY A 3 -6.29 -11.38 -2.41
CA GLY A 3 -6.12 -11.19 -0.98
C GLY A 3 -6.23 -12.51 -0.20
N ASN A 4 -6.13 -12.43 1.13
CA ASN A 4 -6.11 -13.61 2.01
C ASN A 4 -7.44 -14.41 2.01
N SER A 5 -8.56 -13.78 1.63
CA SER A 5 -9.88 -14.43 1.63
C SER A 5 -10.80 -13.80 0.60
N ARG A 6 -11.64 -14.64 0.04
CA ARG A 6 -12.72 -14.23 -0.86
C ARG A 6 -13.79 -13.43 -0.10
N LYS A 7 -14.31 -12.36 -0.71
CA LYS A 7 -15.31 -11.44 -0.14
C LYS A 7 -16.61 -11.50 -0.96
N THR A 8 -17.34 -12.61 -0.88
CA THR A 8 -18.49 -12.89 -1.75
C THR A 8 -19.58 -11.82 -1.74
N ALA A 9 -19.86 -11.20 -0.59
CA ALA A 9 -20.83 -10.11 -0.50
C ALA A 9 -20.41 -8.88 -1.31
N LEU A 10 -19.12 -8.46 -1.19
CA LEU A 10 -18.56 -7.34 -1.95
C LEU A 10 -18.43 -7.68 -3.44
N GLU A 11 -18.18 -8.94 -3.80
CA GLU A 11 -18.16 -9.37 -5.20
C GLU A 11 -19.51 -9.13 -5.86
N GLN A 12 -20.61 -9.50 -5.17
CA GLN A 12 -21.96 -9.29 -5.67
C GLN A 12 -22.33 -7.81 -5.77
N GLU A 13 -21.98 -7.02 -4.75
CA GLU A 13 -22.30 -5.60 -4.68
C GLU A 13 -21.53 -4.79 -5.73
N LEU A 14 -20.24 -5.08 -5.90
CA LEU A 14 -19.32 -4.28 -6.73
C LEU A 14 -19.06 -4.88 -8.12
N GLY A 15 -19.59 -6.08 -8.42
CA GLY A 15 -19.24 -6.82 -9.62
C GLY A 15 -17.77 -7.26 -9.68
N ALA A 16 -17.10 -7.28 -8.52
CA ALA A 16 -15.69 -7.64 -8.43
C ALA A 16 -15.52 -9.16 -8.54
N GLN A 17 -14.33 -9.60 -8.94
CA GLN A 17 -13.99 -11.02 -9.05
C GLN A 17 -12.71 -11.33 -8.26
N PHE A 18 -12.74 -12.40 -7.48
CA PHE A 18 -11.54 -12.91 -6.83
C PHE A 18 -10.66 -13.63 -7.85
N ARG A 19 -9.36 -13.37 -7.77
CA ARG A 19 -8.31 -14.06 -8.53
C ARG A 19 -7.18 -14.43 -7.57
N ASN A 20 -6.43 -15.48 -7.85
CA ASN A 20 -5.12 -15.62 -7.23
C ASN A 20 -4.18 -14.50 -7.74
N LEU A 21 -3.04 -14.31 -7.10
CA LEU A 21 -2.16 -13.19 -7.42
C LEU A 21 -1.64 -13.26 -8.87
N ASP A 22 -1.22 -14.43 -9.33
CA ASP A 22 -0.65 -14.61 -10.65
C ASP A 22 -1.68 -14.32 -11.75
N GLU A 23 -2.92 -14.80 -11.59
CA GLU A 23 -4.03 -14.50 -12.50
C GLU A 23 -4.35 -13.00 -12.52
N LEU A 24 -4.41 -12.36 -11.34
CA LEU A 24 -4.66 -10.93 -11.26
C LEU A 24 -3.59 -10.14 -12.00
N LEU A 25 -2.31 -10.45 -11.79
CA LEU A 25 -1.19 -9.76 -12.42
C LEU A 25 -1.19 -9.91 -13.94
N ALA A 26 -1.56 -11.09 -14.44
CA ALA A 26 -1.64 -11.35 -15.88
C ALA A 26 -2.83 -10.66 -16.56
N GLU A 27 -3.95 -10.47 -15.84
CA GLU A 27 -5.18 -9.89 -16.39
C GLU A 27 -5.26 -8.35 -16.23
N ALA A 28 -4.65 -7.80 -15.18
CA ALA A 28 -4.84 -6.40 -14.79
C ALA A 28 -4.10 -5.41 -15.70
N ASP A 29 -4.76 -4.28 -15.98
CA ASP A 29 -4.16 -3.10 -16.58
C ASP A 29 -3.62 -2.12 -15.52
N PHE A 30 -4.23 -2.11 -14.33
CA PHE A 30 -3.79 -1.37 -13.16
C PHE A 30 -3.72 -2.30 -11.96
N VAL A 31 -2.55 -2.38 -11.33
CA VAL A 31 -2.34 -3.14 -10.08
C VAL A 31 -2.15 -2.16 -8.94
N CYS A 32 -3.16 -2.05 -8.06
CA CYS A 32 -3.12 -1.16 -6.91
C CYS A 32 -2.88 -1.97 -5.63
N LEU A 33 -1.80 -1.63 -4.91
CA LEU A 33 -1.42 -2.28 -3.67
C LEU A 33 -2.00 -1.52 -2.48
N VAL A 34 -2.87 -2.20 -1.70
CA VAL A 34 -3.54 -1.68 -0.50
C VAL A 34 -3.43 -2.65 0.69
N VAL A 35 -2.45 -3.55 0.65
CA VAL A 35 -2.22 -4.57 1.68
C VAL A 35 -1.40 -4.02 2.85
N PRO A 36 -1.59 -4.50 4.09
CA PRO A 36 -0.69 -4.16 5.18
C PRO A 36 0.68 -4.81 4.97
N LEU A 37 1.74 -4.14 5.44
CA LEU A 37 3.08 -4.74 5.47
C LEU A 37 3.13 -5.83 6.54
N SER A 38 3.62 -7.00 6.16
CA SER A 38 3.84 -8.16 7.01
C SER A 38 4.93 -9.04 6.39
N GLU A 39 5.39 -10.07 7.09
CA GLU A 39 6.32 -11.06 6.52
C GLU A 39 5.78 -11.71 5.23
N LYS A 40 4.45 -11.84 5.11
CA LYS A 40 3.80 -12.43 3.92
C LYS A 40 3.64 -11.46 2.75
N THR A 41 3.71 -10.17 3.01
CA THR A 41 3.51 -9.12 1.99
C THR A 41 4.78 -8.32 1.71
N LYS A 42 5.86 -8.58 2.45
CA LYS A 42 7.17 -8.04 2.13
C LYS A 42 7.63 -8.60 0.79
N HIS A 43 8.01 -7.70 -0.12
CA HIS A 43 8.40 -8.03 -1.51
C HIS A 43 7.36 -8.92 -2.22
N LEU A 44 6.05 -8.67 -1.92
CA LEU A 44 4.94 -9.35 -2.59
C LEU A 44 5.00 -9.17 -4.12
N ILE A 45 5.52 -8.03 -4.55
CA ILE A 45 5.80 -7.73 -5.95
C ILE A 45 7.31 -7.60 -6.12
N SER A 46 7.93 -8.58 -6.76
CA SER A 46 9.34 -8.63 -7.11
C SER A 46 9.51 -9.00 -8.58
N HIS A 47 10.70 -9.39 -9.01
CA HIS A 47 11.03 -9.72 -10.40
C HIS A 47 10.02 -10.68 -11.05
N ARG A 48 9.62 -11.75 -10.34
CA ARG A 48 8.67 -12.75 -10.85
C ARG A 48 7.29 -12.14 -11.09
N GLU A 49 6.78 -11.40 -10.13
CA GLU A 49 5.46 -10.77 -10.19
C GLU A 49 5.42 -9.70 -11.29
N LEU A 50 6.46 -8.86 -11.35
CA LEU A 50 6.62 -7.87 -12.42
C LEU A 50 6.68 -8.53 -13.81
N ALA A 51 7.30 -9.73 -13.90
CA ALA A 51 7.33 -10.47 -15.15
C ALA A 51 5.97 -11.07 -15.56
N LEU A 52 5.03 -11.27 -14.66
CA LEU A 52 3.66 -11.72 -14.96
C LEU A 52 2.76 -10.58 -15.43
N MET A 53 3.05 -9.34 -15.09
CA MET A 53 2.22 -8.19 -15.48
C MET A 53 2.26 -7.97 -17.01
N LYS A 54 1.19 -7.39 -17.54
CA LYS A 54 1.18 -6.90 -18.92
C LYS A 54 2.23 -5.81 -19.12
N SER A 55 2.84 -5.75 -20.29
CA SER A 55 3.76 -4.66 -20.64
C SER A 55 3.08 -3.28 -20.69
N SER A 56 1.76 -3.27 -20.86
CA SER A 56 0.91 -2.05 -20.78
C SER A 56 0.44 -1.71 -19.38
N ALA A 57 0.69 -2.56 -18.39
CA ALA A 57 0.17 -2.39 -17.04
C ALA A 57 0.90 -1.30 -16.26
N ILE A 58 0.18 -0.69 -15.30
CA ILE A 58 0.69 0.30 -14.34
C ILE A 58 0.59 -0.29 -12.94
N LEU A 59 1.71 -0.26 -12.19
CA LEU A 59 1.76 -0.61 -10.77
C LEU A 59 1.55 0.64 -9.91
N ILE A 60 0.68 0.57 -8.91
CA ILE A 60 0.40 1.66 -7.98
C ILE A 60 0.64 1.17 -6.57
N ASN A 61 1.60 1.77 -5.85
CA ASN A 61 1.85 1.46 -4.44
C ASN A 61 1.49 2.63 -3.53
N ILE A 62 0.39 2.48 -2.84
CA ILE A 62 -0.10 3.37 -1.78
C ILE A 62 -0.21 2.65 -0.43
N ALA A 63 0.38 1.46 -0.33
CA ALA A 63 0.37 0.64 0.87
C ALA A 63 1.59 0.95 1.77
N ARG A 64 2.68 0.23 1.58
CA ARG A 64 3.98 0.46 2.22
C ARG A 64 5.10 0.11 1.22
N GLY A 65 6.21 0.84 1.26
CA GLY A 65 7.33 0.66 0.34
C GLY A 65 7.81 -0.78 0.22
N PRO A 66 8.16 -1.46 1.34
CA PRO A 66 8.67 -2.83 1.28
C PRO A 66 7.69 -3.92 0.80
N VAL A 67 6.46 -3.55 0.41
CA VAL A 67 5.55 -4.48 -0.31
C VAL A 67 6.06 -4.76 -1.72
N VAL A 68 6.78 -3.81 -2.29
CA VAL A 68 7.46 -3.93 -3.58
C VAL A 68 8.96 -4.04 -3.34
N ASP A 69 9.63 -4.93 -4.04
CA ASP A 69 11.07 -4.98 -4.19
C ASP A 69 11.49 -3.79 -5.07
N GLU A 70 11.94 -2.70 -4.45
CA GLU A 70 12.22 -1.43 -5.15
C GLU A 70 13.32 -1.56 -6.21
N PRO A 71 14.44 -2.26 -5.98
CA PRO A 71 15.41 -2.60 -7.01
C PRO A 71 14.80 -3.32 -8.22
N ALA A 72 13.96 -4.33 -7.99
CA ALA A 72 13.30 -5.07 -9.06
C ALA A 72 12.34 -4.17 -9.88
N LEU A 73 11.63 -3.27 -9.20
CA LEU A 73 10.75 -2.31 -9.86
C LEU A 73 11.54 -1.32 -10.73
N ILE A 74 12.65 -0.79 -10.22
CA ILE A 74 13.54 0.12 -10.96
C ILE A 74 14.03 -0.56 -12.24
N GLU A 75 14.51 -1.79 -12.15
CA GLU A 75 14.95 -2.57 -13.30
C GLU A 75 13.81 -2.78 -14.32
N ALA A 76 12.61 -3.16 -13.83
CA ALA A 76 11.45 -3.36 -14.69
C ALA A 76 11.04 -2.08 -15.43
N LEU A 77 11.10 -0.92 -14.78
CA LEU A 77 10.77 0.37 -15.37
C LEU A 77 11.84 0.82 -16.38
N GLN A 78 13.12 0.64 -16.07
CA GLN A 78 14.24 0.94 -16.98
C GLN A 78 14.15 0.14 -18.27
N ASN A 79 13.77 -1.13 -18.16
CA ASN A 79 13.62 -2.04 -19.29
C ASN A 79 12.23 -1.98 -19.96
N ASN A 80 11.35 -1.06 -19.55
CA ASN A 80 9.97 -0.95 -20.02
C ASN A 80 9.21 -2.28 -19.95
N ARG A 81 9.48 -3.09 -18.91
CA ARG A 81 8.80 -4.38 -18.69
C ARG A 81 7.32 -4.18 -18.37
N ILE A 82 7.01 -3.10 -17.65
CA ILE A 82 5.67 -2.56 -17.43
C ILE A 82 5.63 -1.12 -17.93
N ARG A 83 4.43 -0.61 -18.18
CA ARG A 83 4.23 0.74 -18.72
C ARG A 83 4.70 1.83 -17.77
N GLY A 84 4.48 1.65 -16.45
CA GLY A 84 4.85 2.66 -15.47
C GLY A 84 4.49 2.28 -14.06
N ALA A 85 4.87 3.15 -13.11
CA ALA A 85 4.49 3.03 -11.70
C ALA A 85 4.10 4.37 -11.09
N GLY A 86 3.14 4.35 -10.14
CA GLY A 86 2.77 5.44 -9.23
C GLY A 86 3.09 5.04 -7.80
N LEU A 87 3.95 5.81 -7.12
CA LEU A 87 4.47 5.46 -5.81
C LEU A 87 4.25 6.61 -4.83
N ASP A 88 3.56 6.35 -3.72
CA ASP A 88 3.46 7.27 -2.58
C ASP A 88 4.31 6.81 -1.40
N VAL A 89 4.91 5.61 -1.49
CA VAL A 89 5.68 4.97 -0.43
C VAL A 89 6.92 4.26 -0.99
N TYR A 90 7.99 4.16 -0.18
CA TYR A 90 9.31 3.66 -0.58
C TYR A 90 9.88 2.70 0.46
N GLU A 91 10.84 1.85 0.08
CA GLU A 91 11.50 0.94 1.01
C GLU A 91 12.19 1.70 2.15
N LYS A 92 12.77 2.86 1.83
CA LYS A 92 13.38 3.77 2.81
C LYS A 92 12.78 5.15 2.67
N GLU A 93 12.21 5.67 3.74
CA GLU A 93 11.63 7.01 3.80
C GLU A 93 12.34 7.88 4.87
N PRO A 94 12.57 9.16 4.61
CA PRO A 94 12.32 9.89 3.35
C PRO A 94 13.26 9.43 2.23
N LEU A 95 12.73 9.36 0.98
CA LEU A 95 13.51 9.06 -0.20
C LEU A 95 14.23 10.33 -0.67
N ALA A 96 15.51 10.49 -0.29
CA ALA A 96 16.30 11.67 -0.65
C ALA A 96 16.87 11.57 -2.08
N GLU A 97 17.30 10.37 -2.48
CA GLU A 97 17.89 10.10 -3.80
C GLU A 97 17.41 8.73 -4.28
N SER A 98 17.02 8.64 -5.53
CA SER A 98 16.62 7.36 -6.16
C SER A 98 16.71 7.45 -7.68
N PRO A 99 17.07 6.36 -8.36
CA PRO A 99 16.93 6.23 -9.81
C PRO A 99 15.50 6.48 -10.29
N LEU A 100 14.48 6.24 -9.45
CA LEU A 100 13.06 6.49 -9.76
C LEU A 100 12.79 7.93 -10.21
N PHE A 101 13.51 8.91 -9.67
CA PHE A 101 13.36 10.33 -10.03
C PHE A 101 13.80 10.66 -11.46
N GLN A 102 14.60 9.80 -12.08
CA GLN A 102 15.06 9.96 -13.45
C GLN A 102 14.21 9.21 -14.46
N LEU A 103 13.27 8.38 -14.01
CA LEU A 103 12.44 7.56 -14.88
C LEU A 103 11.17 8.32 -15.30
N LYS A 104 10.99 8.47 -16.64
CA LYS A 104 9.81 9.16 -17.19
C LYS A 104 8.50 8.40 -17.00
N ASN A 105 8.58 7.11 -16.71
CA ASN A 105 7.47 6.21 -16.46
C ASN A 105 7.24 5.91 -14.98
N ALA A 106 7.85 6.70 -14.08
CA ALA A 106 7.59 6.67 -12.64
C ALA A 106 6.99 8.01 -12.19
N VAL A 107 5.89 7.96 -11.44
CA VAL A 107 5.32 9.09 -10.69
C VAL A 107 5.60 8.85 -9.22
N THR A 108 6.32 9.77 -8.59
CA THR A 108 6.76 9.65 -7.19
C THR A 108 6.16 10.78 -6.35
N LEU A 109 5.48 10.42 -5.25
CA LEU A 109 4.87 11.33 -4.30
C LEU A 109 5.51 11.13 -2.91
N PRO A 110 5.59 12.16 -2.06
CA PRO A 110 6.33 12.10 -0.79
C PRO A 110 5.45 11.63 0.37
N HIS A 111 4.78 10.48 0.26
CA HIS A 111 3.91 9.86 1.27
C HIS A 111 2.81 10.82 1.75
N ILE A 112 1.98 11.24 0.81
CA ILE A 112 0.96 12.27 1.02
C ILE A 112 -0.49 11.76 1.03
N GLY A 113 -0.71 10.44 1.03
CA GLY A 113 -2.04 9.83 1.01
C GLY A 113 -2.99 10.32 2.12
N SER A 114 -2.44 10.75 3.28
CA SER A 114 -3.21 11.34 4.39
C SER A 114 -2.89 12.83 4.62
N ALA A 115 -2.31 13.53 3.67
CA ALA A 115 -1.77 14.88 3.87
C ALA A 115 -2.76 16.00 3.55
N THR A 116 -4.07 15.77 3.65
CA THR A 116 -5.06 16.85 3.61
C THR A 116 -5.21 17.50 4.99
N HIS A 117 -5.68 18.75 5.04
CA HIS A 117 -5.94 19.45 6.30
C HIS A 117 -6.93 18.69 7.17
N GLU A 118 -8.04 18.26 6.58
CA GLU A 118 -9.12 17.55 7.26
C GLU A 118 -8.63 16.23 7.85
N THR A 119 -7.85 15.44 7.08
CA THR A 119 -7.34 14.17 7.56
C THR A 119 -6.33 14.35 8.68
N ARG A 120 -5.41 15.32 8.55
CA ARG A 120 -4.42 15.60 9.59
C ARG A 120 -5.06 16.11 10.88
N GLU A 121 -6.07 16.99 10.79
CA GLU A 121 -6.84 17.46 11.93
C GLU A 121 -7.60 16.31 12.60
N ALA A 122 -8.27 15.46 11.83
CA ALA A 122 -8.97 14.29 12.35
C ALA A 122 -8.02 13.32 13.06
N MET A 123 -6.83 13.06 12.50
CA MET A 123 -5.80 12.22 13.14
C MET A 123 -5.30 12.83 14.45
N ALA A 124 -5.04 14.16 14.49
CA ALA A 124 -4.60 14.85 15.69
C ALA A 124 -5.67 14.81 16.79
N ASN A 125 -6.92 15.12 16.45
CA ASN A 125 -8.05 15.07 17.39
C ASN A 125 -8.24 13.64 17.94
N ARG A 126 -8.15 12.62 17.09
CA ARG A 126 -8.25 11.22 17.50
C ARG A 126 -7.15 10.83 18.50
N ALA A 127 -5.92 11.27 18.26
CA ALA A 127 -4.80 11.03 19.18
C ALA A 127 -5.02 11.74 20.53
N LEU A 128 -5.51 12.99 20.52
CA LEU A 128 -5.83 13.75 21.72
C LEU A 128 -6.96 13.11 22.53
N ASP A 129 -8.01 12.64 21.87
CA ASP A 129 -9.13 11.96 22.54
C ASP A 129 -8.67 10.68 23.25
N ASN A 130 -7.85 9.87 22.58
CA ASN A 130 -7.28 8.68 23.21
C ASN A 130 -6.38 9.01 24.40
N LEU A 131 -5.54 10.04 24.29
CA LEU A 131 -4.68 10.51 25.38
C LEU A 131 -5.53 11.01 26.55
N ARG A 132 -6.54 11.85 26.28
CA ARG A 132 -7.45 12.38 27.30
C ARG A 132 -8.16 11.26 28.05
N SER A 133 -8.74 10.30 27.35
CA SER A 133 -9.40 9.13 27.95
C SER A 133 -8.43 8.39 28.88
N ALA A 134 -7.20 8.11 28.42
CA ALA A 134 -6.20 7.43 29.24
C ALA A 134 -5.83 8.21 30.52
N LEU A 135 -5.66 9.55 30.43
CA LEU A 135 -5.34 10.41 31.57
C LEU A 135 -6.48 10.50 32.60
N LEU A 136 -7.73 10.36 32.14
CA LEU A 136 -8.92 10.35 33.00
C LEU A 136 -9.21 8.97 33.60
N GLY A 137 -8.41 7.95 33.30
CA GLY A 137 -8.69 6.57 33.72
C GLY A 137 -9.80 5.90 32.91
N GLU A 138 -10.22 6.51 31.79
CA GLU A 138 -11.20 5.95 30.87
C GLU A 138 -10.48 5.13 29.80
N ARG A 139 -11.16 4.07 29.31
CA ARG A 139 -10.59 3.23 28.25
C ARG A 139 -10.50 3.99 26.92
N PRO A 140 -9.29 4.16 26.34
CA PRO A 140 -9.14 4.74 25.01
C PRO A 140 -9.88 3.93 23.95
N GLN A 141 -10.45 4.62 22.97
CA GLN A 141 -11.24 3.98 21.92
C GLN A 141 -10.40 3.09 20.99
N ASP A 142 -9.16 3.54 20.67
CA ASP A 142 -8.27 2.86 19.74
C ASP A 142 -7.14 2.09 20.45
N LEU A 143 -7.45 1.47 21.56
CA LEU A 143 -6.47 0.70 22.33
C LEU A 143 -5.98 -0.51 21.52
N VAL A 144 -4.70 -0.51 21.11
CA VAL A 144 -4.08 -1.53 20.27
C VAL A 144 -3.99 -2.88 20.97
N ASN A 145 -3.75 -2.87 22.28
CA ASN A 145 -3.58 -4.05 23.12
C ASN A 145 -4.58 -4.02 24.31
N PRO A 146 -5.86 -4.26 24.06
CA PRO A 146 -6.94 -4.12 25.07
C PRO A 146 -6.74 -4.98 26.32
N GLN A 147 -5.95 -6.05 26.24
CA GLN A 147 -5.63 -6.93 27.36
C GLN A 147 -4.78 -6.27 28.45
N VAL A 148 -4.09 -5.17 28.19
CA VAL A 148 -3.28 -4.46 29.18
C VAL A 148 -4.10 -3.44 29.98
N TRP A 149 -5.30 -3.12 29.52
CA TRP A 149 -6.18 -2.17 30.21
C TRP A 149 -6.78 -2.82 31.44
N LYS A 150 -6.48 -2.30 32.60
CA LYS A 150 -6.93 -2.84 33.90
C LYS A 150 -8.11 -2.07 34.52
N GLY A 151 -8.65 -1.04 33.83
CA GLY A 151 -9.73 -0.20 34.35
C GLY A 151 -9.19 0.95 35.17
#